data_b1e101188c04cfb920ea28dc9d7a7f6e
#
_entry.id   b1e101188c04cfb920ea28dc9d7a7f6e
#
_cell.length_a   1.000
_cell.length_b   1.000
_cell.length_c   1.000
_cell.angle_alpha   90.00
_cell.angle_beta   90.00
_cell.angle_gamma   90.00
#
_symmetry.space_group_name_H-M   'P 1'
#
loop_
_entity.id
_entity.type
_entity.pdbx_description
1 polymer ?
#
loop_
_entity_poly.entity_id
_entity_poly.type
_entity_poly.pdbx_seq_one_letter_code
_entity_poly.pdbx_strand_id
1 'polypeptide(L)'
;PQREELYRKAARRICEIALDEKAREKYKLKNILNENAVKNAFAVDMAMGGSSNTVLHMLAIAKEAGVKFELKDINAISKRVSHIAKISPSLSTVHMEDINKAGGVNAVMKEMTKRGNDILLDNLTISGETVLEKINDAYIKDTNIIHAIDNPYSQVGGLAILYGNLAEQGAVIKTAGITGSRVFTGTAVCFDGQPEAIKGIVSGKVKAGNVVVIRYEGPKGGPGMQEMLAPTSLIMGMGLGDDVALITDGRFSGATRGASIGHVSPEAAEGGMIGLLKDGDEIHIDVDQYILSVNLSDEEIATRKASFVPLKKPLNSSWLGQYRALVTNASNGAVLKTDL
;
A
#
# COMPACT_ATOMS: atom_id res chain seq x y z
N PRO A 1 20.49 1.49 24.40
CA PRO A 1 21.71 0.68 24.25
C PRO A 1 21.64 -0.27 23.03
N GLN A 2 20.62 -1.15 22.92
CA GLN A 2 20.52 -2.13 21.82
C GLN A 2 20.45 -1.49 20.42
N ARG A 3 19.72 -0.39 20.25
CA ARG A 3 19.62 0.33 18.98
C ARG A 3 20.94 0.97 18.57
N GLU A 4 21.68 1.54 19.51
CA GLU A 4 22.99 2.11 19.24
C GLU A 4 24.00 1.03 18.83
N GLU A 5 23.98 -0.11 19.49
CA GLU A 5 24.81 -1.24 19.12
C GLU A 5 24.48 -1.78 17.71
N LEU A 6 23.22 -1.82 17.35
CA LEU A 6 22.78 -2.20 16.00
C LEU A 6 23.34 -1.22 14.96
N TYR A 7 23.28 0.09 15.21
CA TYR A 7 23.84 1.10 14.30
C TYR A 7 25.35 0.95 14.14
N ARG A 8 26.08 0.70 15.25
CA ARG A 8 27.52 0.45 15.20
C ARG A 8 27.87 -0.80 14.38
N LYS A 9 27.11 -1.88 14.54
CA LYS A 9 27.27 -3.11 13.72
C LYS A 9 27.01 -2.86 12.24
N ALA A 10 25.94 -2.15 11.92
CA ALA A 10 25.61 -1.81 10.53
C ALA A 10 26.68 -0.92 9.90
N ALA A 11 27.18 0.09 10.62
CA ALA A 11 28.25 0.96 10.15
C ALA A 11 29.55 0.19 9.90
N ARG A 12 29.95 -0.68 10.82
CA ARG A 12 31.14 -1.57 10.60
C ARG A 12 30.95 -2.44 9.37
N ARG A 13 29.79 -3.09 9.25
CA ARG A 13 29.51 -3.98 8.13
C ARG A 13 29.57 -3.29 6.78
N ILE A 14 29.02 -2.08 6.66
CA ILE A 14 29.10 -1.35 5.37
C ILE A 14 30.54 -0.93 5.05
N CYS A 15 31.35 -0.56 6.05
CA CYS A 15 32.77 -0.26 5.87
C CYS A 15 33.56 -1.50 5.41
N GLU A 16 33.31 -2.66 6.04
CA GLU A 16 33.94 -3.94 5.63
C GLU A 16 33.62 -4.28 4.18
N ILE A 17 32.34 -4.16 3.78
CA ILE A 17 31.92 -4.38 2.41
C ILE A 17 32.58 -3.39 1.44
N ALA A 18 32.69 -2.11 1.82
CA ALA A 18 33.25 -1.06 0.96
C ALA A 18 34.76 -1.22 0.74
N LEU A 19 35.48 -1.74 1.72
CA LEU A 19 36.95 -1.90 1.69
C LEU A 19 37.38 -3.20 1.00
N ASP A 20 36.55 -4.23 0.96
CA ASP A 20 36.84 -5.48 0.28
C ASP A 20 36.23 -5.49 -1.13
N GLU A 21 37.07 -5.64 -2.16
CA GLU A 21 36.63 -5.58 -3.56
C GLU A 21 35.63 -6.71 -3.91
N LYS A 22 35.86 -7.92 -3.42
CA LYS A 22 34.99 -9.08 -3.68
C LYS A 22 33.66 -8.93 -2.93
N ALA A 23 33.71 -8.47 -1.66
CA ALA A 23 32.51 -8.20 -0.90
C ALA A 23 31.70 -7.06 -1.53
N ARG A 24 32.34 -5.97 -1.94
CA ARG A 24 31.73 -4.85 -2.63
C ARG A 24 30.99 -5.29 -3.90
N GLU A 25 31.62 -6.15 -4.71
CA GLU A 25 30.98 -6.67 -5.92
C GLU A 25 29.79 -7.59 -5.59
N LYS A 26 29.96 -8.51 -4.63
CA LYS A 26 28.94 -9.48 -4.22
C LYS A 26 27.72 -8.81 -3.60
N TYR A 27 27.93 -7.81 -2.72
CA TYR A 27 26.86 -7.18 -1.93
C TYR A 27 26.37 -5.85 -2.51
N LYS A 28 26.62 -5.56 -3.78
CA LYS A 28 25.93 -4.46 -4.45
C LYS A 28 24.42 -4.61 -4.25
N LEU A 29 23.77 -3.53 -3.88
CA LEU A 29 22.32 -3.53 -3.65
C LEU A 29 21.56 -4.10 -4.85
N LYS A 30 22.01 -3.79 -6.06
CA LYS A 30 21.49 -4.34 -7.33
C LYS A 30 21.53 -5.88 -7.41
N ASN A 31 22.51 -6.54 -6.77
CA ASN A 31 22.61 -8.01 -6.76
C ASN A 31 21.68 -8.64 -5.71
N ILE A 32 21.37 -7.90 -4.65
CA ILE A 32 20.49 -8.34 -3.56
C ILE A 32 19.02 -8.06 -3.91
N LEU A 33 18.74 -6.88 -4.46
CA LEU A 33 17.40 -6.46 -4.89
C LEU A 33 17.07 -7.05 -6.28
N ASN A 34 16.75 -8.32 -6.28
CA ASN A 34 16.25 -9.05 -7.44
C ASN A 34 14.74 -9.31 -7.30
N GLU A 35 14.14 -9.98 -8.26
CA GLU A 35 12.73 -10.32 -8.27
C GLU A 35 12.30 -11.10 -7.01
N ASN A 36 13.14 -12.05 -6.56
CA ASN A 36 12.87 -12.85 -5.35
C ASN A 36 12.86 -11.99 -4.08
N ALA A 37 13.77 -11.01 -3.98
CA ALA A 37 13.81 -10.07 -2.86
C ALA A 37 12.54 -9.23 -2.80
N VAL A 38 12.05 -8.73 -3.95
CA VAL A 38 10.80 -7.96 -4.02
C VAL A 38 9.60 -8.84 -3.64
N LYS A 39 9.53 -10.07 -4.16
CA LYS A 39 8.48 -11.04 -3.78
C LYS A 39 8.51 -11.38 -2.29
N ASN A 40 9.69 -11.60 -1.71
CA ASN A 40 9.84 -11.84 -0.28
C ASN A 40 9.40 -10.65 0.56
N ALA A 41 9.77 -9.43 0.17
CA ALA A 41 9.36 -8.22 0.87
C ALA A 41 7.83 -8.09 0.92
N PHE A 42 7.14 -8.28 -0.21
CA PHE A 42 5.68 -8.30 -0.23
C PHE A 42 5.09 -9.48 0.56
N ALA A 43 5.69 -10.66 0.49
CA ALA A 43 5.20 -11.83 1.25
C ALA A 43 5.25 -11.56 2.76
N VAL A 44 6.34 -10.99 3.27
CA VAL A 44 6.45 -10.62 4.69
C VAL A 44 5.48 -9.50 5.06
N ASP A 45 5.34 -8.47 4.20
CA ASP A 45 4.37 -7.40 4.40
C ASP A 45 2.94 -7.96 4.49
N MET A 46 2.56 -8.89 3.60
CA MET A 46 1.26 -9.57 3.60
C MET A 46 1.04 -10.39 4.87
N ALA A 47 2.06 -11.13 5.32
CA ALA A 47 1.98 -11.95 6.52
C ALA A 47 1.82 -11.11 7.80
N MET A 48 2.26 -9.86 7.79
CA MET A 48 2.17 -8.91 8.89
C MET A 48 1.01 -7.91 8.78
N GLY A 49 0.10 -8.11 7.83
CA GLY A 49 -1.09 -7.27 7.66
C GLY A 49 -0.94 -6.13 6.66
N GLY A 50 0.26 -5.89 6.18
CA GLY A 50 0.56 -4.98 5.09
C GLY A 50 0.40 -3.48 5.37
N SER A 51 0.98 -2.70 4.48
CA SER A 51 0.78 -1.25 4.39
C SER A 51 0.61 -0.84 2.92
N SER A 52 -0.39 -0.03 2.61
CA SER A 52 -0.56 0.51 1.25
C SER A 52 0.67 1.32 0.80
N ASN A 53 1.40 1.94 1.73
CA ASN A 53 2.65 2.63 1.43
C ASN A 53 3.74 1.69 0.90
N THR A 54 3.78 0.43 1.36
CA THR A 54 4.72 -0.58 0.85
C THR A 54 4.52 -0.77 -0.65
N VAL A 55 3.28 -0.78 -1.14
CA VAL A 55 2.98 -0.94 -2.57
C VAL A 55 3.67 0.17 -3.38
N LEU A 56 3.44 1.44 -3.03
CA LEU A 56 4.01 2.58 -3.74
C LEU A 56 5.55 2.55 -3.73
N HIS A 57 6.14 2.39 -2.54
CA HIS A 57 7.58 2.45 -2.37
C HIS A 57 8.30 1.26 -2.98
N MET A 58 7.76 0.04 -2.87
CA MET A 58 8.39 -1.14 -3.45
C MET A 58 8.31 -1.16 -4.97
N LEU A 59 7.24 -0.62 -5.58
CA LEU A 59 7.18 -0.42 -7.04
C LEU A 59 8.28 0.55 -7.49
N ALA A 60 8.49 1.64 -6.76
CA ALA A 60 9.58 2.58 -7.05
C ALA A 60 10.96 1.92 -6.92
N ILE A 61 11.20 1.19 -5.83
CA ILE A 61 12.46 0.46 -5.59
C ILE A 61 12.70 -0.60 -6.66
N ALA A 62 11.68 -1.37 -7.03
CA ALA A 62 11.78 -2.39 -8.08
C ALA A 62 12.14 -1.75 -9.44
N LYS A 63 11.51 -0.62 -9.77
CA LYS A 63 11.79 0.14 -11.00
C LYS A 63 13.24 0.61 -11.03
N GLU A 64 13.73 1.25 -9.95
CA GLU A 64 15.12 1.72 -9.84
C GLU A 64 16.16 0.57 -9.87
N ALA A 65 15.79 -0.58 -9.28
CA ALA A 65 16.64 -1.79 -9.32
C ALA A 65 16.62 -2.50 -10.67
N GLY A 66 15.77 -2.08 -11.62
CA GLY A 66 15.57 -2.74 -12.91
C GLY A 66 14.85 -4.10 -12.79
N VAL A 67 14.09 -4.30 -11.70
CA VAL A 67 13.29 -5.50 -11.47
C VAL A 67 11.90 -5.31 -12.07
N LYS A 68 11.48 -6.25 -12.91
CA LYS A 68 10.13 -6.26 -13.47
C LYS A 68 9.15 -6.78 -12.41
N PHE A 69 8.34 -5.87 -11.87
CA PHE A 69 7.31 -6.18 -10.91
C PHE A 69 6.12 -5.23 -11.10
N GLU A 70 4.90 -5.75 -11.10
CA GLU A 70 3.69 -4.99 -11.41
C GLU A 70 2.64 -5.16 -10.31
N LEU A 71 1.66 -4.25 -10.24
CA LEU A 71 0.57 -4.31 -9.26
C LEU A 71 -0.18 -5.63 -9.26
N LYS A 72 -0.39 -6.26 -10.44
CA LYS A 72 -1.07 -7.56 -10.53
C LYS A 72 -0.34 -8.69 -9.79
N ASP A 73 0.99 -8.60 -9.67
CA ASP A 73 1.80 -9.61 -8.98
C ASP A 73 1.51 -9.63 -7.47
N ILE A 74 1.05 -8.50 -6.93
CA ILE A 74 0.69 -8.34 -5.51
C ILE A 74 -0.49 -9.23 -5.14
N ASN A 75 -1.54 -9.28 -5.96
CA ASN A 75 -2.69 -10.15 -5.70
C ASN A 75 -2.31 -11.64 -5.72
N ALA A 76 -1.36 -12.03 -6.59
CA ALA A 76 -0.86 -13.40 -6.63
C ALA A 76 -0.12 -13.77 -5.33
N ILE A 77 0.66 -12.85 -4.75
CA ILE A 77 1.30 -13.03 -3.46
C ILE A 77 0.27 -13.06 -2.34
N SER A 78 -0.67 -12.11 -2.32
CA SER A 78 -1.72 -12.04 -1.30
C SER A 78 -2.55 -13.32 -1.20
N LYS A 79 -2.89 -13.93 -2.34
CA LYS A 79 -3.69 -15.17 -2.38
C LYS A 79 -3.01 -16.38 -1.75
N ARG A 80 -1.67 -16.44 -1.76
CA ARG A 80 -0.91 -17.59 -1.25
C ARG A 80 -0.38 -17.40 0.17
N VAL A 81 -0.18 -16.15 0.62
CA VAL A 81 0.43 -15.83 1.91
C VAL A 81 -0.64 -15.59 2.96
N SER A 82 -0.58 -16.32 4.08
CA SER A 82 -1.49 -16.11 5.20
C SER A 82 -1.07 -14.90 6.04
N HIS A 83 -2.05 -14.16 6.56
CA HIS A 83 -1.86 -13.09 7.53
C HIS A 83 -1.73 -13.69 8.95
N ILE A 84 -0.53 -13.74 9.50
CA ILE A 84 -0.21 -14.41 10.76
C ILE A 84 0.23 -13.48 11.91
N ALA A 85 0.50 -12.20 11.60
CA ALA A 85 0.88 -11.23 12.62
C ALA A 85 0.12 -9.91 12.41
N LYS A 86 -0.75 -9.55 13.36
CA LYS A 86 -1.61 -8.36 13.28
C LYS A 86 -1.15 -7.32 14.29
N ILE A 87 -0.87 -6.11 13.80
CA ILE A 87 -0.31 -5.01 14.59
C ILE A 87 -1.16 -3.74 14.50
N SER A 88 -0.97 -2.85 15.46
CA SER A 88 -1.61 -1.53 15.47
C SER A 88 -1.37 -0.80 14.12
N PRO A 89 -2.39 -0.14 13.56
CA PRO A 89 -3.70 0.13 14.15
C PRO A 89 -4.77 -0.96 13.93
N SER A 90 -4.48 -2.00 13.15
CA SER A 90 -5.44 -3.09 12.87
C SER A 90 -5.77 -3.92 14.12
N LEU A 91 -4.84 -4.01 15.07
CA LEU A 91 -5.04 -4.55 16.41
C LEU A 91 -4.39 -3.59 17.41
N SER A 92 -5.19 -2.86 18.19
CA SER A 92 -4.72 -1.73 19.01
C SER A 92 -3.78 -2.10 20.16
N THR A 93 -3.75 -3.37 20.55
CA THR A 93 -2.99 -3.87 21.72
C THR A 93 -1.64 -4.45 21.36
N VAL A 94 -1.33 -4.67 20.09
CA VAL A 94 -0.07 -5.28 19.62
C VAL A 94 0.73 -4.27 18.81
N HIS A 95 2.00 -4.08 19.16
CA HIS A 95 2.92 -3.16 18.50
C HIS A 95 4.17 -3.93 18.01
N MET A 96 5.04 -3.27 17.25
CA MET A 96 6.27 -3.89 16.74
C MET A 96 7.20 -4.39 17.82
N GLU A 97 7.16 -3.81 19.02
CA GLU A 97 7.90 -4.29 20.18
C GLU A 97 7.42 -5.68 20.61
N ASP A 98 6.11 -5.91 20.57
CA ASP A 98 5.51 -7.21 20.94
C ASP A 98 5.88 -8.27 19.89
N ILE A 99 5.84 -7.92 18.61
CA ILE A 99 6.34 -8.78 17.51
C ILE A 99 7.81 -9.16 17.78
N ASN A 100 8.66 -8.18 18.15
CA ASN A 100 10.07 -8.43 18.44
C ASN A 100 10.25 -9.40 19.62
N LYS A 101 9.47 -9.23 20.70
CA LYS A 101 9.47 -10.13 21.86
C LYS A 101 8.98 -11.53 21.52
N ALA A 102 7.96 -11.63 20.65
CA ALA A 102 7.36 -12.88 20.20
C ALA A 102 8.24 -13.70 19.21
N GLY A 103 9.42 -13.20 18.85
CA GLY A 103 10.36 -13.89 17.96
C GLY A 103 10.83 -13.03 16.79
N GLY A 104 10.21 -11.88 16.56
CA GLY A 104 10.57 -10.91 15.54
C GLY A 104 10.16 -11.31 14.12
N VAL A 105 10.53 -10.48 13.15
CA VAL A 105 10.24 -10.71 11.73
C VAL A 105 10.84 -12.04 11.25
N ASN A 106 12.01 -12.44 11.77
CA ASN A 106 12.63 -13.72 11.41
C ASN A 106 11.74 -14.91 11.82
N ALA A 107 11.01 -14.84 12.95
CA ALA A 107 10.08 -15.88 13.35
C ALA A 107 8.84 -15.92 12.43
N VAL A 108 8.34 -14.75 11.98
CA VAL A 108 7.29 -14.67 10.97
C VAL A 108 7.75 -15.34 9.67
N MET A 109 8.94 -14.99 9.18
CA MET A 109 9.51 -15.58 7.97
C MET A 109 9.73 -17.10 8.10
N LYS A 110 10.21 -17.56 9.27
CA LYS A 110 10.39 -19.01 9.54
C LYS A 110 9.06 -19.74 9.53
N GLU A 111 8.02 -19.16 10.13
CA GLU A 111 6.69 -19.76 10.15
C GLU A 111 6.12 -19.90 8.72
N MET A 112 6.32 -18.89 7.86
CA MET A 112 5.88 -18.92 6.45
C MET A 112 6.51 -20.08 5.67
N THR A 113 7.71 -20.57 6.04
CA THR A 113 8.35 -21.69 5.32
C THR A 113 7.56 -22.99 5.40
N LYS A 114 6.65 -23.15 6.37
CA LYS A 114 5.84 -24.35 6.55
C LYS A 114 4.79 -24.56 5.43
N ARG A 115 4.47 -23.51 4.66
CA ARG A 115 3.57 -23.58 3.49
C ARG A 115 4.33 -23.62 2.15
N GLY A 116 5.57 -23.98 2.16
CA GLY A 116 6.36 -24.15 0.94
C GLY A 116 6.84 -22.81 0.35
N ASN A 117 6.26 -22.38 -0.77
CA ASN A 117 6.77 -21.25 -1.58
C ASN A 117 6.30 -19.86 -1.11
N ASP A 118 5.83 -19.71 0.13
CA ASP A 118 5.38 -18.41 0.65
C ASP A 118 6.56 -17.44 0.80
N ILE A 119 7.75 -17.96 1.06
CA ILE A 119 9.01 -17.21 1.11
C ILE A 119 10.11 -17.95 0.35
N LEU A 120 10.93 -17.19 -0.39
CA LEU A 120 12.02 -17.71 -1.22
C LEU A 120 13.33 -17.65 -0.43
N LEU A 121 13.94 -18.81 -0.19
CA LEU A 121 14.97 -18.99 0.84
C LEU A 121 16.41 -18.71 0.36
N ASP A 122 16.67 -18.85 -0.94
CA ASP A 122 18.03 -18.79 -1.48
C ASP A 122 18.55 -17.36 -1.72
N ASN A 123 17.70 -16.35 -1.51
CA ASN A 123 18.07 -14.97 -1.77
C ASN A 123 19.13 -14.48 -0.78
N LEU A 124 20.17 -13.84 -1.29
CA LEU A 124 21.23 -13.25 -0.47
C LEU A 124 20.69 -12.04 0.29
N THR A 125 21.11 -11.90 1.55
CA THR A 125 20.84 -10.73 2.38
C THR A 125 22.09 -9.86 2.54
N ILE A 126 21.92 -8.60 2.99
CA ILE A 126 23.04 -7.68 3.22
C ILE A 126 23.96 -8.13 4.35
N SER A 127 23.51 -9.00 5.25
CA SER A 127 24.36 -9.58 6.31
C SER A 127 25.36 -10.61 5.79
N GLY A 128 25.17 -11.08 4.55
CA GLY A 128 26.06 -12.07 3.91
C GLY A 128 25.51 -13.48 3.96
N GLU A 129 24.41 -13.68 4.62
CA GLU A 129 23.67 -14.94 4.72
C GLU A 129 22.56 -14.99 3.68
N THR A 130 22.12 -16.16 3.30
CA THR A 130 20.85 -16.35 2.58
C THR A 130 19.68 -16.12 3.55
N VAL A 131 18.48 -15.97 2.98
CA VAL A 131 17.24 -15.89 3.80
C VAL A 131 17.11 -17.13 4.69
N LEU A 132 17.39 -18.34 4.15
CA LEU A 132 17.33 -19.59 4.91
C LEU A 132 18.26 -19.56 6.12
N GLU A 133 19.53 -19.24 5.93
CA GLU A 133 20.54 -19.15 6.98
C GLU A 133 20.13 -18.12 8.04
N LYS A 134 19.60 -16.98 7.61
CA LYS A 134 19.17 -15.88 8.49
C LYS A 134 18.02 -16.26 9.43
N ILE A 135 17.11 -17.11 8.99
CA ILE A 135 15.92 -17.50 9.76
C ILE A 135 16.02 -18.90 10.36
N ASN A 136 17.16 -19.60 10.19
CA ASN A 136 17.29 -21.01 10.57
C ASN A 136 16.90 -21.27 12.02
N ASP A 137 17.40 -20.47 12.95
CA ASP A 137 17.20 -20.65 14.39
C ASP A 137 16.02 -19.80 14.93
N ALA A 138 15.27 -19.15 14.04
CA ALA A 138 14.13 -18.36 14.44
C ALA A 138 12.91 -19.23 14.75
N TYR A 139 12.15 -18.87 15.78
CA TYR A 139 10.92 -19.54 16.18
C TYR A 139 9.95 -18.57 16.87
N ILE A 140 8.68 -18.91 16.85
CA ILE A 140 7.64 -18.15 17.56
C ILE A 140 7.77 -18.44 19.06
N LYS A 141 7.90 -17.35 19.86
CA LYS A 141 7.96 -17.41 21.33
C LYS A 141 6.59 -17.17 21.97
N ASP A 142 5.70 -16.47 21.28
CA ASP A 142 4.33 -16.18 21.73
C ASP A 142 3.36 -16.29 20.55
N THR A 143 2.55 -17.33 20.57
CA THR A 143 1.54 -17.63 19.54
C THR A 143 0.28 -16.75 19.63
N ASN A 144 0.11 -15.97 20.70
CA ASN A 144 -0.96 -14.96 20.76
C ASN A 144 -0.62 -13.69 19.97
N ILE A 145 0.67 -13.47 19.68
CA ILE A 145 1.17 -12.31 18.96
C ILE A 145 1.49 -12.66 17.51
N ILE A 146 2.26 -13.75 17.28
CA ILE A 146 2.54 -14.31 15.96
C ILE A 146 1.83 -15.65 15.91
N HIS A 147 0.77 -15.74 15.11
CA HIS A 147 -0.02 -16.95 14.97
C HIS A 147 0.73 -18.04 14.20
N ALA A 148 0.44 -19.29 14.51
CA ALA A 148 0.89 -20.39 13.68
C ALA A 148 0.20 -20.34 12.30
N ILE A 149 0.87 -20.87 11.28
CA ILE A 149 0.44 -20.79 9.89
C ILE A 149 -0.88 -21.55 9.62
N ASP A 150 -1.20 -22.53 10.42
CA ASP A 150 -2.44 -23.31 10.40
C ASP A 150 -3.59 -22.66 11.19
N ASN A 151 -3.31 -21.61 11.96
CA ASN A 151 -4.31 -20.80 12.66
C ASN A 151 -4.11 -19.30 12.43
N PRO A 152 -4.11 -18.80 11.18
CA PRO A 152 -3.84 -17.40 10.85
C PRO A 152 -5.03 -16.51 11.16
N TYR A 153 -4.81 -15.19 11.21
CA TYR A 153 -5.89 -14.18 11.19
C TYR A 153 -6.70 -14.23 9.89
N SER A 154 -6.05 -14.54 8.78
CA SER A 154 -6.66 -14.73 7.47
C SER A 154 -5.81 -15.69 6.63
N GLN A 155 -6.46 -16.48 5.80
CA GLN A 155 -5.81 -17.39 4.84
C GLN A 155 -5.16 -16.62 3.67
N VAL A 156 -5.50 -15.35 3.51
CA VAL A 156 -4.95 -14.45 2.48
C VAL A 156 -4.27 -13.25 3.12
N GLY A 157 -3.37 -12.62 2.40
CA GLY A 157 -2.57 -11.49 2.85
C GLY A 157 -3.39 -10.23 3.16
N GLY A 158 -2.77 -9.32 3.89
CA GLY A 158 -3.42 -8.10 4.40
C GLY A 158 -3.60 -6.96 3.41
N LEU A 159 -3.22 -7.12 2.13
CA LEU A 159 -3.41 -6.14 1.06
C LEU A 159 -4.08 -6.76 -0.16
N ALA A 160 -4.83 -5.95 -0.91
CA ALA A 160 -5.39 -6.30 -2.20
C ALA A 160 -5.29 -5.14 -3.20
N ILE A 161 -5.22 -5.48 -4.48
CA ILE A 161 -5.30 -4.54 -5.58
C ILE A 161 -6.65 -4.73 -6.26
N LEU A 162 -7.46 -3.68 -6.27
CA LEU A 162 -8.77 -3.65 -6.89
C LEU A 162 -8.66 -3.10 -8.32
N TYR A 163 -9.48 -3.62 -9.23
CA TYR A 163 -9.57 -3.20 -10.62
C TYR A 163 -11.03 -2.95 -11.02
N GLY A 164 -11.25 -2.24 -12.10
CA GLY A 164 -12.56 -1.95 -12.67
C GLY A 164 -12.54 -0.67 -13.47
N ASN A 165 -13.70 -0.24 -13.95
CA ASN A 165 -13.80 1.00 -14.73
C ASN A 165 -13.43 2.25 -13.92
N LEU A 166 -13.47 2.18 -12.58
CA LEU A 166 -13.02 3.27 -11.70
C LEU A 166 -11.51 3.22 -11.38
N ALA A 167 -10.88 2.06 -11.54
CA ALA A 167 -9.45 1.83 -11.29
C ALA A 167 -8.84 0.93 -12.38
N GLU A 168 -8.81 1.43 -13.62
CA GLU A 168 -8.33 0.67 -14.78
C GLU A 168 -6.88 0.17 -14.60
N GLN A 169 -6.04 0.95 -13.92
CA GLN A 169 -4.65 0.60 -13.63
C GLN A 169 -4.43 0.15 -12.18
N GLY A 170 -5.52 -0.06 -11.44
CA GLY A 170 -5.52 -0.58 -10.08
C GLY A 170 -5.67 0.48 -8.99
N ALA A 171 -6.10 0.00 -7.83
CA ALA A 171 -6.20 0.74 -6.58
C ALA A 171 -5.83 -0.17 -5.42
N VAL A 172 -5.31 0.38 -4.33
CA VAL A 172 -4.78 -0.39 -3.19
C VAL A 172 -5.71 -0.30 -2.00
N ILE A 173 -6.05 -1.46 -1.42
CA ILE A 173 -6.78 -1.54 -0.16
C ILE A 173 -6.03 -2.39 0.87
N LYS A 174 -6.02 -1.94 2.13
CA LYS A 174 -5.56 -2.72 3.27
C LYS A 174 -6.71 -3.57 3.81
N THR A 175 -6.73 -4.84 3.47
CA THR A 175 -7.79 -5.79 3.87
C THR A 175 -7.71 -6.18 5.34
N ALA A 176 -6.51 -6.15 5.94
CA ALA A 176 -6.30 -6.43 7.36
C ALA A 176 -7.00 -5.44 8.32
N GLY A 177 -7.37 -4.26 7.84
CA GLY A 177 -8.07 -3.23 8.61
C GLY A 177 -9.59 -3.25 8.48
N ILE A 178 -10.15 -4.12 7.63
CA ILE A 178 -11.59 -4.22 7.42
C ILE A 178 -12.20 -5.10 8.51
N THR A 179 -13.14 -4.55 9.26
CA THR A 179 -13.88 -5.24 10.33
C THR A 179 -15.32 -5.59 9.92
N GLY A 180 -15.86 -4.88 8.93
CA GLY A 180 -17.22 -5.03 8.41
C GLY A 180 -17.31 -5.82 7.11
N SER A 181 -18.31 -5.49 6.29
CA SER A 181 -18.52 -6.12 4.98
C SER A 181 -17.34 -5.89 4.04
N ARG A 182 -17.00 -6.93 3.29
CA ARG A 182 -16.00 -6.86 2.22
C ARG A 182 -16.60 -6.47 0.85
N VAL A 183 -17.92 -6.35 0.81
CA VAL A 183 -18.67 -5.81 -0.33
C VAL A 183 -19.41 -4.57 0.14
N PHE A 184 -19.25 -3.47 -0.57
CA PHE A 184 -19.87 -2.20 -0.26
C PHE A 184 -20.37 -1.54 -1.55
N THR A 185 -21.63 -1.10 -1.54
CA THR A 185 -22.19 -0.28 -2.61
C THR A 185 -22.74 0.99 -1.99
N GLY A 186 -22.34 2.14 -2.52
CA GLY A 186 -22.71 3.43 -1.95
C GLY A 186 -22.65 4.57 -2.94
N THR A 187 -23.17 5.72 -2.54
CA THR A 187 -23.23 6.91 -3.37
C THR A 187 -22.01 7.81 -3.16
N ALA A 188 -21.42 8.27 -4.24
CA ALA A 188 -20.26 9.17 -4.22
C ALA A 188 -20.57 10.52 -3.59
N VAL A 189 -19.65 11.01 -2.76
CA VAL A 189 -19.56 12.40 -2.31
C VAL A 189 -18.15 12.89 -2.62
N CYS A 190 -18.02 13.75 -3.63
CA CYS A 190 -16.76 14.13 -4.24
C CYS A 190 -16.16 15.40 -3.64
N PHE A 191 -14.84 15.37 -3.45
CA PHE A 191 -14.05 16.50 -2.96
C PHE A 191 -12.74 16.62 -3.77
N ASP A 192 -12.38 17.83 -4.17
CA ASP A 192 -11.17 18.09 -4.97
C ASP A 192 -9.92 18.36 -4.12
N GLY A 193 -9.85 17.72 -2.97
CA GLY A 193 -8.71 17.73 -2.07
C GLY A 193 -9.08 17.41 -0.64
N GLN A 194 -8.04 17.15 0.17
CA GLN A 194 -8.20 16.85 1.59
C GLN A 194 -8.88 17.98 2.39
N PRO A 195 -8.55 19.28 2.19
CA PRO A 195 -9.18 20.36 2.96
C PRO A 195 -10.71 20.44 2.74
N GLU A 196 -11.17 20.24 1.49
CA GLU A 196 -12.59 20.23 1.14
C GLU A 196 -13.29 19.01 1.75
N ALA A 197 -12.63 17.84 1.71
CA ALA A 197 -13.15 16.62 2.32
C ALA A 197 -13.33 16.78 3.84
N ILE A 198 -12.34 17.34 4.55
CA ILE A 198 -12.43 17.63 5.98
C ILE A 198 -13.64 18.52 6.29
N LYS A 199 -13.79 19.62 5.55
CA LYS A 199 -14.94 20.54 5.71
C LYS A 199 -16.27 19.83 5.47
N GLY A 200 -16.36 19.04 4.38
CA GLY A 200 -17.57 18.29 4.03
C GLY A 200 -17.95 17.24 5.07
N ILE A 201 -16.98 16.51 5.61
CA ILE A 201 -17.21 15.53 6.68
C ILE A 201 -17.72 16.24 7.94
N VAL A 202 -17.01 17.25 8.42
CA VAL A 202 -17.36 17.98 9.64
C VAL A 202 -18.73 18.68 9.54
N SER A 203 -19.10 19.18 8.35
CA SER A 203 -20.41 19.81 8.12
C SER A 203 -21.59 18.83 8.03
N GLY A 204 -21.33 17.50 8.09
CA GLY A 204 -22.36 16.46 7.98
C GLY A 204 -22.86 16.23 6.55
N LYS A 205 -22.10 16.65 5.52
CA LYS A 205 -22.39 16.32 4.11
C LYS A 205 -22.27 14.80 3.86
N VAL A 206 -21.35 14.15 4.58
CA VAL A 206 -21.10 12.71 4.49
C VAL A 206 -22.01 11.98 5.48
N LYS A 207 -22.69 10.92 5.01
CA LYS A 207 -23.66 10.11 5.78
C LYS A 207 -23.38 8.62 5.55
N ALA A 208 -23.98 7.78 6.38
CA ALA A 208 -23.99 6.33 6.17
C ALA A 208 -24.44 5.98 4.74
N GLY A 209 -23.78 4.99 4.12
CA GLY A 209 -24.00 4.58 2.73
C GLY A 209 -23.26 5.44 1.69
N ASN A 210 -22.45 6.41 2.09
CA ASN A 210 -21.67 7.19 1.15
C ASN A 210 -20.28 6.55 0.87
N VAL A 211 -19.78 6.82 -0.33
CA VAL A 211 -18.37 6.67 -0.70
C VAL A 211 -17.75 8.06 -0.81
N VAL A 212 -16.88 8.40 0.12
CA VAL A 212 -16.13 9.66 0.09
C VAL A 212 -15.03 9.57 -0.96
N VAL A 213 -15.08 10.44 -1.96
CA VAL A 213 -14.12 10.51 -3.07
C VAL A 213 -13.23 11.73 -2.87
N ILE A 214 -11.94 11.50 -2.59
CA ILE A 214 -10.95 12.58 -2.46
C ILE A 214 -9.99 12.49 -3.65
N ARG A 215 -10.01 13.46 -4.52
CA ARG A 215 -9.27 13.45 -5.78
C ARG A 215 -8.29 14.61 -5.88
N TYR A 216 -7.39 14.54 -6.88
CA TYR A 216 -6.27 15.47 -7.06
C TYR A 216 -5.28 15.49 -5.88
N GLU A 217 -5.11 14.33 -5.25
CA GLU A 217 -4.10 14.06 -4.21
C GLU A 217 -3.06 13.02 -4.68
N GLY A 218 -3.17 12.57 -5.94
CA GLY A 218 -2.21 11.69 -6.60
C GLY A 218 -0.88 12.36 -6.94
N PRO A 219 0.06 11.64 -7.56
CA PRO A 219 1.42 12.15 -7.85
C PRO A 219 1.45 13.49 -8.61
N LYS A 220 0.55 13.69 -9.56
CA LYS A 220 0.45 14.92 -10.34
C LYS A 220 -0.53 15.93 -9.75
N GLY A 221 -1.67 15.47 -9.29
CA GLY A 221 -2.72 16.30 -8.70
C GLY A 221 -2.29 16.94 -7.39
N GLY A 222 -1.68 16.16 -6.51
CA GLY A 222 -1.10 16.55 -5.23
C GLY A 222 0.38 16.16 -5.13
N PRO A 223 1.30 16.92 -5.79
CA PRO A 223 2.70 16.54 -5.89
C PRO A 223 3.34 16.17 -4.55
N GLY A 224 3.91 14.94 -4.50
CA GLY A 224 4.46 14.35 -3.30
C GLY A 224 3.50 13.39 -2.59
N MET A 225 2.21 13.30 -3.01
CA MET A 225 1.21 12.39 -2.44
C MET A 225 1.24 12.39 -0.90
N GLN A 226 0.92 13.51 -0.27
CA GLN A 226 0.89 13.57 1.20
C GLN A 226 -0.03 12.50 1.79
N GLU A 227 0.37 11.93 2.91
CA GLU A 227 -0.48 10.99 3.65
C GLU A 227 -1.66 11.70 4.29
N MET A 228 -2.88 11.22 4.00
CA MET A 228 -4.11 11.75 4.58
C MET A 228 -4.52 10.88 5.77
N LEU A 229 -4.56 11.48 6.96
CA LEU A 229 -5.05 10.84 8.19
C LEU A 229 -6.39 11.47 8.64
N ALA A 230 -6.52 12.79 8.51
CA ALA A 230 -7.66 13.51 9.08
C ALA A 230 -9.03 13.04 8.53
N PRO A 231 -9.25 12.81 7.21
CA PRO A 231 -10.53 12.34 6.72
C PRO A 231 -10.96 11.00 7.34
N THR A 232 -10.03 10.03 7.40
CA THR A 232 -10.30 8.70 7.96
C THR A 232 -10.58 8.76 9.47
N SER A 233 -9.79 9.56 10.20
CA SER A 233 -9.97 9.75 11.64
C SER A 233 -11.30 10.44 11.98
N LEU A 234 -11.73 11.40 11.16
CA LEU A 234 -13.01 12.09 11.33
C LEU A 234 -14.19 11.13 11.09
N ILE A 235 -14.17 10.33 10.03
CA ILE A 235 -15.20 9.31 9.75
C ILE A 235 -15.31 8.33 10.91
N MET A 236 -14.17 7.83 11.42
CA MET A 236 -14.15 6.94 12.58
C MET A 236 -14.67 7.64 13.85
N GLY A 237 -14.26 8.89 14.10
CA GLY A 237 -14.69 9.68 15.26
C GLY A 237 -16.18 10.03 15.25
N MET A 238 -16.80 10.09 14.07
CA MET A 238 -18.24 10.29 13.90
C MET A 238 -19.06 9.00 13.99
N GLY A 239 -18.43 7.85 14.21
CA GLY A 239 -19.09 6.54 14.27
C GLY A 239 -19.52 5.99 12.91
N LEU A 240 -18.99 6.52 11.81
CA LEU A 240 -19.35 6.14 10.44
C LEU A 240 -18.35 5.16 9.81
N GLY A 241 -17.42 4.61 10.58
CA GLY A 241 -16.28 3.80 10.07
C GLY A 241 -16.66 2.54 9.31
N ASP A 242 -17.78 1.91 9.66
CA ASP A 242 -18.30 0.71 9.00
C ASP A 242 -19.34 1.03 7.91
N ASP A 243 -19.88 2.27 7.90
CA ASP A 243 -20.97 2.69 7.04
C ASP A 243 -20.53 3.58 5.86
N VAL A 244 -19.25 3.97 5.82
CA VAL A 244 -18.68 4.87 4.81
C VAL A 244 -17.38 4.30 4.29
N ALA A 245 -17.27 4.19 2.97
CA ALA A 245 -15.99 3.90 2.31
C ALA A 245 -15.31 5.19 1.84
N LEU A 246 -13.97 5.17 1.79
CA LEU A 246 -13.17 6.28 1.26
C LEU A 246 -12.34 5.81 0.07
N ILE A 247 -12.33 6.58 -1.02
CA ILE A 247 -11.45 6.34 -2.16
C ILE A 247 -10.66 7.60 -2.51
N THR A 248 -9.42 7.43 -2.96
CA THR A 248 -8.56 8.54 -3.37
C THR A 248 -7.53 8.12 -4.41
N ASP A 249 -7.17 9.03 -5.30
CA ASP A 249 -5.98 8.91 -6.16
C ASP A 249 -4.66 9.19 -5.41
N GLY A 250 -4.76 9.78 -4.21
CA GLY A 250 -3.67 9.94 -3.27
C GLY A 250 -3.47 8.72 -2.38
N ARG A 251 -3.06 8.94 -1.12
CA ARG A 251 -2.86 7.85 -0.14
C ARG A 251 -3.34 8.23 1.26
N PHE A 252 -3.75 7.21 2.00
CA PHE A 252 -4.08 7.35 3.40
C PHE A 252 -2.89 6.97 4.29
N SER A 253 -2.84 7.52 5.50
CA SER A 253 -1.84 7.15 6.50
C SER A 253 -1.96 5.67 6.88
N GLY A 254 -0.84 5.05 7.26
CA GLY A 254 -0.82 3.68 7.79
C GLY A 254 -1.67 3.47 9.04
N ALA A 255 -2.05 4.54 9.75
CA ALA A 255 -2.96 4.52 10.90
C ALA A 255 -4.44 4.42 10.52
N THR A 256 -4.78 4.36 9.23
CA THR A 256 -6.16 4.30 8.73
C THR A 256 -6.83 2.97 9.03
N ARG A 257 -8.14 3.02 9.35
CA ARG A 257 -9.04 1.88 9.55
C ARG A 257 -10.23 1.97 8.60
N GLY A 258 -10.97 0.87 8.45
CA GLY A 258 -12.16 0.79 7.60
C GLY A 258 -11.84 0.62 6.11
N ALA A 259 -12.86 0.72 5.26
CA ALA A 259 -12.75 0.56 3.82
C ALA A 259 -12.13 1.81 3.17
N SER A 260 -10.81 1.89 3.19
CA SER A 260 -10.04 3.00 2.63
C SER A 260 -9.16 2.53 1.48
N ILE A 261 -9.48 3.00 0.28
CA ILE A 261 -8.87 2.60 -0.99
C ILE A 261 -8.05 3.77 -1.52
N GLY A 262 -6.74 3.60 -1.61
CA GLY A 262 -5.83 4.61 -2.13
C GLY A 262 -5.24 4.24 -3.49
N HIS A 263 -4.42 5.15 -4.01
CA HIS A 263 -3.65 4.97 -5.25
C HIS A 263 -4.53 4.64 -6.46
N VAL A 264 -5.80 5.12 -6.47
CA VAL A 264 -6.69 4.89 -7.61
C VAL A 264 -6.03 5.44 -8.88
N SER A 265 -5.83 4.55 -9.84
CA SER A 265 -5.07 4.85 -11.06
C SER A 265 -5.87 4.47 -12.31
N PRO A 266 -5.85 5.34 -13.36
CA PRO A 266 -5.18 6.65 -13.44
C PRO A 266 -5.77 7.69 -12.48
N GLU A 267 -4.93 8.64 -12.01
CA GLU A 267 -5.36 9.72 -11.13
C GLU A 267 -6.25 10.77 -11.84
N ALA A 268 -7.01 11.56 -11.09
CA ALA A 268 -7.87 12.61 -11.64
C ALA A 268 -7.11 13.62 -12.51
N ALA A 269 -5.90 13.99 -12.13
CA ALA A 269 -5.06 14.92 -12.88
C ALA A 269 -4.57 14.35 -14.23
N GLU A 270 -4.63 13.03 -14.43
CA GLU A 270 -4.36 12.35 -15.70
C GLU A 270 -5.62 12.00 -16.50
N GLY A 271 -6.79 12.46 -16.07
CA GLY A 271 -8.06 12.14 -16.70
C GLY A 271 -8.62 10.76 -16.32
N GLY A 272 -8.14 10.18 -15.22
CA GLY A 272 -8.67 8.94 -14.68
C GLY A 272 -10.14 9.06 -14.29
N MET A 273 -10.85 7.92 -14.26
CA MET A 273 -12.29 7.85 -13.99
C MET A 273 -12.69 8.50 -12.67
N ILE A 274 -11.81 8.46 -11.66
CA ILE A 274 -12.04 9.12 -10.38
C ILE A 274 -12.29 10.63 -10.53
N GLY A 275 -11.66 11.27 -11.53
CA GLY A 275 -11.87 12.69 -11.86
C GLY A 275 -13.23 12.99 -12.49
N LEU A 276 -13.87 12.00 -13.09
CA LEU A 276 -15.14 12.13 -13.79
C LEU A 276 -16.36 11.90 -12.89
N LEU A 277 -16.15 11.41 -11.66
CA LEU A 277 -17.23 11.14 -10.71
C LEU A 277 -17.95 12.42 -10.32
N LYS A 278 -19.27 12.27 -10.08
CA LYS A 278 -20.15 13.31 -9.56
C LYS A 278 -20.80 12.85 -8.25
N ASP A 279 -21.21 13.80 -7.42
CA ASP A 279 -22.03 13.49 -6.26
C ASP A 279 -23.27 12.68 -6.68
N GLY A 280 -23.53 11.58 -5.98
CA GLY A 280 -24.66 10.69 -6.27
C GLY A 280 -24.36 9.52 -7.20
N ASP A 281 -23.19 9.46 -7.86
CA ASP A 281 -22.81 8.28 -8.65
C ASP A 281 -22.71 7.04 -7.74
N GLU A 282 -23.24 5.91 -8.20
CA GLU A 282 -23.19 4.66 -7.46
C GLU A 282 -21.84 3.97 -7.68
N ILE A 283 -21.13 3.70 -6.58
CA ILE A 283 -19.83 3.03 -6.58
C ILE A 283 -19.98 1.65 -5.94
N HIS A 284 -19.44 0.63 -6.60
CA HIS A 284 -19.39 -0.74 -6.12
C HIS A 284 -17.95 -1.16 -5.80
N ILE A 285 -17.75 -1.68 -4.60
CA ILE A 285 -16.49 -2.21 -4.07
C ILE A 285 -16.72 -3.66 -3.69
N ASP A 286 -15.98 -4.58 -4.28
CA ASP A 286 -15.92 -5.99 -3.87
C ASP A 286 -14.46 -6.41 -3.68
N VAL A 287 -14.07 -6.52 -2.42
CA VAL A 287 -12.69 -6.84 -2.04
C VAL A 287 -12.33 -8.28 -2.38
N ASP A 288 -13.31 -9.19 -2.33
CA ASP A 288 -13.07 -10.61 -2.57
C ASP A 288 -12.94 -10.92 -4.06
N GLN A 289 -13.67 -10.17 -4.91
CA GLN A 289 -13.56 -10.24 -6.37
C GLN A 289 -12.53 -9.25 -6.93
N TYR A 290 -11.88 -8.45 -6.08
CA TYR A 290 -10.92 -7.40 -6.48
C TYR A 290 -11.54 -6.34 -7.40
N ILE A 291 -12.78 -5.90 -7.14
CA ILE A 291 -13.53 -4.97 -7.98
C ILE A 291 -13.61 -3.59 -7.31
N LEU A 292 -13.37 -2.55 -8.12
CA LEU A 292 -13.70 -1.15 -7.83
C LEU A 292 -14.31 -0.54 -9.10
N SER A 293 -15.61 -0.29 -9.08
CA SER A 293 -16.34 0.17 -10.26
C SER A 293 -17.38 1.24 -9.92
N VAL A 294 -17.76 2.01 -10.92
CA VAL A 294 -18.89 2.94 -10.89
C VAL A 294 -19.97 2.45 -11.85
N ASN A 295 -21.22 2.54 -11.42
CA ASN A 295 -22.39 2.12 -12.21
C ASN A 295 -22.81 3.27 -13.16
N LEU A 296 -22.07 3.40 -14.27
CA LEU A 296 -22.36 4.33 -15.35
C LEU A 296 -22.33 3.60 -16.68
N SER A 297 -23.18 4.02 -17.64
CA SER A 297 -23.12 3.46 -18.98
C SER A 297 -21.88 3.95 -19.76
N ASP A 298 -21.47 3.18 -20.76
CA ASP A 298 -20.33 3.56 -21.61
C ASP A 298 -20.55 4.89 -22.31
N GLU A 299 -21.80 5.23 -22.68
CA GLU A 299 -22.18 6.51 -23.28
C GLU A 299 -22.00 7.67 -22.30
N GLU A 300 -22.41 7.50 -21.04
CA GLU A 300 -22.22 8.54 -20.02
C GLU A 300 -20.74 8.74 -19.72
N ILE A 301 -19.97 7.65 -19.62
CA ILE A 301 -18.51 7.69 -19.43
C ILE A 301 -17.86 8.46 -20.60
N ALA A 302 -18.22 8.14 -21.83
CA ALA A 302 -17.69 8.80 -23.02
C ALA A 302 -18.04 10.30 -23.04
N THR A 303 -19.28 10.64 -22.68
CA THR A 303 -19.75 12.02 -22.58
C THR A 303 -18.96 12.81 -21.55
N ARG A 304 -18.76 12.24 -20.36
CA ARG A 304 -17.97 12.86 -19.29
C ARG A 304 -16.51 13.02 -19.69
N LYS A 305 -15.90 12.00 -20.31
CA LYS A 305 -14.51 12.05 -20.81
C LYS A 305 -14.35 13.17 -21.86
N ALA A 306 -15.29 13.32 -22.78
CA ALA A 306 -15.21 14.34 -23.84
C ALA A 306 -15.23 15.78 -23.31
N SER A 307 -15.90 16.04 -22.20
CA SER A 307 -16.03 17.37 -21.58
C SER A 307 -15.06 17.61 -20.40
N PHE A 308 -14.29 16.61 -20.02
CA PHE A 308 -13.47 16.69 -18.81
C PHE A 308 -12.21 17.51 -19.03
N VAL A 309 -12.01 18.49 -18.15
CA VAL A 309 -10.77 19.27 -18.06
C VAL A 309 -10.21 19.08 -16.63
N PRO A 310 -9.05 18.41 -16.48
CA PRO A 310 -8.46 18.20 -15.16
C PRO A 310 -8.17 19.52 -14.44
N LEU A 311 -8.52 19.58 -13.17
CA LEU A 311 -8.19 20.71 -12.31
C LEU A 311 -6.67 20.83 -12.16
N LYS A 312 -6.13 22.00 -12.42
CA LYS A 312 -4.72 22.33 -12.21
C LYS A 312 -4.59 23.11 -10.91
N LYS A 313 -4.26 22.43 -9.81
CA LYS A 313 -3.95 23.11 -8.54
C LYS A 313 -2.70 24.00 -8.71
N PRO A 314 -2.69 25.23 -8.18
CA PRO A 314 -1.51 26.10 -8.22
C PRO A 314 -0.36 25.44 -7.43
N LEU A 315 0.87 25.70 -7.86
CA LEU A 315 2.09 25.24 -7.21
C LEU A 315 2.92 26.45 -6.76
N ASN A 316 3.41 26.37 -5.55
CA ASN A 316 4.21 27.44 -4.94
C ASN A 316 5.72 27.31 -5.25
N SER A 317 6.11 26.34 -6.10
CA SER A 317 7.49 26.01 -6.40
C SER A 317 7.65 25.52 -7.84
N SER A 318 8.65 26.07 -8.54
CA SER A 318 9.05 25.58 -9.86
C SER A 318 9.54 24.13 -9.83
N TRP A 319 10.17 23.71 -8.72
CA TRP A 319 10.60 22.34 -8.48
C TRP A 319 9.40 21.36 -8.49
N LEU A 320 8.32 21.68 -7.77
CA LEU A 320 7.09 20.90 -7.82
C LEU A 320 6.45 20.89 -9.19
N GLY A 321 6.64 21.95 -9.97
CA GLY A 321 6.21 22.00 -11.39
C GLY A 321 6.96 20.99 -12.25
N GLN A 322 8.28 20.89 -12.09
CA GLN A 322 9.11 19.90 -12.77
C GLN A 322 8.73 18.48 -12.33
N TYR A 323 8.59 18.25 -11.03
CA TYR A 323 8.13 16.96 -10.50
C TYR A 323 6.78 16.54 -11.13
N ARG A 324 5.78 17.43 -11.09
CA ARG A 324 4.45 17.18 -11.70
C ARG A 324 4.54 16.78 -13.18
N ALA A 325 5.43 17.41 -13.93
CA ALA A 325 5.60 17.13 -15.35
C ALA A 325 6.22 15.75 -15.63
N LEU A 326 7.13 15.31 -14.76
CA LEU A 326 7.94 14.10 -14.97
C LEU A 326 7.43 12.88 -14.22
N VAL A 327 6.66 13.04 -13.14
CA VAL A 327 6.22 11.92 -12.31
C VAL A 327 5.26 11.00 -13.07
N THR A 328 5.42 9.70 -12.89
CA THR A 328 4.45 8.66 -13.31
C THR A 328 3.32 8.56 -12.29
N ASN A 329 2.27 7.80 -12.60
CA ASN A 329 1.19 7.61 -11.65
C ASN A 329 1.55 6.58 -10.54
N ALA A 330 0.67 6.42 -9.56
CA ALA A 330 0.89 5.57 -8.41
C ALA A 330 1.01 4.07 -8.77
N SER A 331 0.32 3.60 -9.82
CA SER A 331 0.42 2.21 -10.30
C SER A 331 1.82 1.85 -10.82
N ASN A 332 2.64 2.86 -11.12
CA ASN A 332 4.03 2.72 -11.55
C ASN A 332 5.04 3.17 -10.47
N GLY A 333 4.60 3.31 -9.22
CA GLY A 333 5.44 3.70 -8.10
C GLY A 333 5.71 5.21 -7.98
N ALA A 334 5.03 6.06 -8.75
CA ALA A 334 5.22 7.52 -8.75
C ALA A 334 6.70 7.93 -8.92
N VAL A 335 7.42 7.24 -9.77
CA VAL A 335 8.82 7.53 -10.12
C VAL A 335 8.90 8.60 -11.20
N LEU A 336 10.03 9.30 -11.31
CA LEU A 336 10.26 10.24 -12.39
C LEU A 336 10.57 9.52 -13.70
N LYS A 337 10.06 10.03 -14.81
CA LYS A 337 10.45 9.59 -16.16
C LYS A 337 11.89 10.01 -16.43
N THR A 338 12.72 9.07 -16.86
CA THR A 338 14.11 9.31 -17.23
C THR A 338 14.31 9.34 -18.74
N ASP A 339 13.40 8.72 -19.49
CA ASP A 339 13.40 8.69 -20.96
C ASP A 339 12.51 9.85 -21.44
N LEU A 340 13.13 10.97 -21.78
CA LEU A 340 12.50 12.20 -22.26
C LEU A 340 12.63 12.32 -23.77
#